data_7350d11431a9132df320d9d90dfab88f
#
_entry.id   7350d11431a9132df320d9d90dfab88f
#
_cell.length_a   1.000
_cell.length_b   1.000
_cell.length_c   1.000
_cell.angle_alpha   90.00
_cell.angle_beta   90.00
_cell.angle_gamma   90.00
#
_symmetry.space_group_name_H-M   'P 1'
#
loop_
_entity.id
_entity.type
_entity.pdbx_description
1 polymer ?
#
loop_
_entity_poly.entity_id
_entity_poly.type
_entity_poly.pdbx_seq_one_letter_code
_entity_poly.pdbx_strand_id
1 'polypeptide(L)'
;MAVTMTQFGALPAVQFTAPDGAQATVALFGAHLLSWKTADGVERLFVSSQTPLYGSKAIRGGVPVIFPQFNVRGPGLRHGFARVSTWRLADSGGDNGSAFVELVLDQSDLAPEHAQAWPHQFALTLRFTMHGNALEAGFTVRNTGAAPFPFGVALHTYYDVGQLNATTISGLQHQQYTDHELNTRIQDYPALHFNEKHDRLYQSTSTLMLNTASTTFNLSQQGFTEWVVWNPGQVDAAALVDLADDEYQRFVCIEPARVDQQPLAAGAQWTGRHRIGI
;
A
#
# COMPACT_ATOMS: atom_id res chain seq x y z
N MET A 1 6.23 -18.24 16.54
CA MET A 1 5.87 -16.84 16.25
C MET A 1 6.63 -15.94 17.21
N ALA A 2 7.23 -14.86 16.71
CA ALA A 2 7.86 -13.80 17.53
C ALA A 2 7.39 -12.44 17.02
N VAL A 3 7.07 -11.53 17.96
CA VAL A 3 6.79 -10.11 17.68
C VAL A 3 7.76 -9.30 18.52
N THR A 4 8.51 -8.39 17.91
CA THR A 4 9.58 -7.66 18.56
C THR A 4 9.57 -6.20 18.12
N MET A 5 9.65 -5.28 19.08
CA MET A 5 9.91 -3.88 18.77
C MET A 5 11.35 -3.74 18.26
N THR A 6 11.52 -3.01 17.17
CA THR A 6 12.78 -2.84 16.46
C THR A 6 12.89 -1.43 15.87
N GLN A 7 13.87 -1.21 15.02
CA GLN A 7 14.00 0.00 14.18
C GLN A 7 14.21 -0.39 12.73
N PHE A 8 13.68 0.44 11.83
CA PHE A 8 14.01 0.41 10.41
C PHE A 8 14.56 1.79 10.01
N GLY A 9 15.87 1.88 9.77
CA GLY A 9 16.56 3.16 9.78
C GLY A 9 16.44 3.80 11.17
N ALA A 10 15.96 5.05 11.26
CA ALA A 10 15.66 5.73 12.52
C ALA A 10 14.19 5.59 12.96
N LEU A 11 13.37 4.81 12.23
CA LEU A 11 11.94 4.68 12.50
C LEU A 11 11.68 3.58 13.53
N PRO A 12 10.95 3.84 14.62
CA PRO A 12 10.39 2.79 15.47
C PRO A 12 9.52 1.85 14.63
N ALA A 13 9.75 0.56 14.77
CA ALA A 13 9.08 -0.46 13.97
C ALA A 13 8.75 -1.68 14.82
N VAL A 14 7.84 -2.51 14.33
CA VAL A 14 7.54 -3.84 14.83
C VAL A 14 7.91 -4.87 13.77
N GLN A 15 8.69 -5.86 14.16
CA GLN A 15 8.97 -7.04 13.35
C GLN A 15 8.17 -8.22 13.87
N PHE A 16 7.57 -8.99 12.99
CA PHE A 16 6.88 -10.22 13.34
C PHE A 16 7.29 -11.34 12.41
N THR A 17 7.36 -12.55 12.98
CA THR A 17 7.86 -13.75 12.29
C THR A 17 6.79 -14.83 12.35
N ALA A 18 6.42 -15.35 11.21
CA ALA A 18 5.50 -16.47 11.08
C ALA A 18 6.20 -17.81 11.45
N PRO A 19 5.43 -18.85 11.77
CA PRO A 19 6.00 -20.16 12.15
C PRO A 19 6.88 -20.82 11.08
N ASP A 20 6.67 -20.52 9.80
CA ASP A 20 7.46 -21.00 8.67
C ASP A 20 8.78 -20.24 8.45
N GLY A 21 9.03 -19.19 9.26
CA GLY A 21 10.23 -18.36 9.18
C GLY A 21 10.07 -17.10 8.34
N ALA A 22 8.92 -16.88 7.68
CA ALA A 22 8.63 -15.62 7.00
C ALA A 22 8.64 -14.45 7.99
N GLN A 23 9.14 -13.28 7.57
CA GLN A 23 9.30 -12.10 8.41
C GLN A 23 8.71 -10.87 7.74
N ALA A 24 8.10 -9.99 8.53
CA ALA A 24 7.69 -8.68 8.07
C ALA A 24 8.02 -7.60 9.09
N THR A 25 8.30 -6.39 8.61
CA THR A 25 8.64 -5.23 9.43
C THR A 25 7.74 -4.05 9.07
N VAL A 26 7.03 -3.53 10.06
CA VAL A 26 6.10 -2.40 9.92
C VAL A 26 6.61 -1.24 10.76
N ALA A 27 6.88 -0.09 10.15
CA ALA A 27 7.17 1.14 10.89
C ALA A 27 5.90 1.68 11.52
N LEU A 28 5.99 2.22 12.75
CA LEU A 28 4.87 2.91 13.38
C LEU A 28 4.51 4.21 12.64
N PHE A 29 5.48 4.86 12.01
CA PHE A 29 5.24 5.99 11.13
C PHE A 29 4.57 5.51 9.84
N GLY A 30 3.32 5.91 9.64
CA GLY A 30 2.51 5.54 8.49
C GLY A 30 1.86 4.15 8.56
N ALA A 31 2.01 3.39 9.65
CA ALA A 31 1.74 1.95 9.71
C ALA A 31 2.35 1.23 8.48
N HIS A 32 3.56 1.65 8.12
CA HIS A 32 4.17 1.39 6.83
C HIS A 32 4.89 0.05 6.83
N LEU A 33 4.34 -0.93 6.11
CA LEU A 33 5.03 -2.20 5.89
C LEU A 33 6.23 -1.96 4.97
N LEU A 34 7.45 -2.10 5.51
CA LEU A 34 8.70 -1.76 4.83
C LEU A 34 9.48 -2.98 4.33
N SER A 35 9.24 -4.14 4.89
CA SER A 35 9.89 -5.40 4.50
C SER A 35 8.91 -6.54 4.67
N TRP A 36 8.89 -7.42 3.69
CA TRP A 36 8.26 -8.74 3.78
C TRP A 36 9.16 -9.76 3.09
N LYS A 37 9.79 -10.60 3.92
CA LYS A 37 10.61 -11.73 3.49
C LYS A 37 9.82 -13.01 3.65
N THR A 38 9.67 -13.76 2.57
CA THR A 38 9.11 -15.11 2.62
C THR A 38 10.07 -16.09 3.30
N ALA A 39 9.62 -17.31 3.58
CA ALA A 39 10.41 -18.30 4.32
C ALA A 39 11.77 -18.66 3.66
N ASP A 40 11.90 -18.44 2.36
CA ASP A 40 13.16 -18.55 1.61
C ASP A 40 14.15 -17.37 1.83
N GLY A 41 13.77 -16.39 2.66
CA GLY A 41 14.57 -15.20 2.99
C GLY A 41 14.57 -14.10 1.92
N VAL A 42 13.82 -14.27 0.82
CA VAL A 42 13.78 -13.29 -0.29
C VAL A 42 12.85 -12.13 0.08
N GLU A 43 13.37 -10.89 -0.06
CA GLU A 43 12.57 -9.66 0.09
C GLU A 43 11.61 -9.51 -1.10
N ARG A 44 10.36 -9.16 -0.79
CA ARG A 44 9.29 -9.04 -1.80
C ARG A 44 8.84 -7.61 -2.03
N LEU A 45 9.25 -6.69 -1.18
CA LEU A 45 8.91 -5.27 -1.28
C LEU A 45 10.14 -4.46 -1.65
N PHE A 46 9.93 -3.47 -2.48
CA PHE A 46 10.95 -2.49 -2.81
C PHE A 46 10.88 -1.31 -1.83
N VAL A 47 12.03 -0.86 -1.36
CA VAL A 47 12.19 0.42 -0.63
C VAL A 47 13.38 1.14 -1.25
N SER A 48 13.19 2.41 -1.63
CA SER A 48 14.25 3.21 -2.24
C SER A 48 15.42 3.44 -1.28
N SER A 49 16.64 3.37 -1.82
CA SER A 49 17.85 3.69 -1.09
C SER A 49 17.98 5.17 -0.69
N GLN A 50 17.24 6.05 -1.37
CA GLN A 50 17.25 7.50 -1.13
C GLN A 50 16.09 8.00 -0.24
N THR A 51 15.17 7.10 0.14
CA THR A 51 14.02 7.51 0.95
C THR A 51 14.44 7.88 2.36
N PRO A 52 13.94 9.01 2.91
CA PRO A 52 14.26 9.38 4.29
C PRO A 52 13.52 8.48 5.29
N LEU A 53 14.26 7.81 6.17
CA LEU A 53 13.74 6.88 7.18
C LEU A 53 13.83 7.47 8.60
N TYR A 54 13.34 8.70 8.79
CA TYR A 54 13.37 9.42 10.06
C TYR A 54 12.03 10.04 10.51
N GLY A 55 10.93 9.71 9.80
CA GLY A 55 9.56 10.00 10.27
C GLY A 55 9.05 11.42 10.03
N SER A 56 9.57 12.15 9.05
CA SER A 56 9.09 13.50 8.70
C SER A 56 8.49 13.63 7.30
N LYS A 57 8.75 12.66 6.43
CA LYS A 57 8.24 12.64 5.04
C LYS A 57 7.70 11.26 4.71
N ALA A 58 6.82 11.22 3.70
CA ALA A 58 6.35 9.95 3.16
C ALA A 58 7.53 9.11 2.65
N ILE A 59 7.45 7.81 2.86
CA ILE A 59 8.49 6.85 2.48
C ILE A 59 8.24 6.38 1.04
N ARG A 60 9.30 6.30 0.24
CA ARG A 60 9.29 5.76 -1.12
C ARG A 60 9.57 4.25 -1.07
N GLY A 61 8.54 3.42 -1.25
CA GLY A 61 8.64 1.98 -1.18
C GLY A 61 7.71 1.34 -0.16
N GLY A 62 7.81 0.04 0.05
CA GLY A 62 6.95 -0.71 0.96
C GLY A 62 5.46 -0.61 0.60
N VAL A 63 4.62 -0.38 1.60
CA VAL A 63 3.16 -0.22 1.45
C VAL A 63 2.68 1.06 2.12
N PRO A 64 2.80 2.23 1.46
CA PRO A 64 2.20 3.48 1.95
C PRO A 64 0.67 3.37 2.07
N VAL A 65 0.13 3.81 3.20
CA VAL A 65 -1.31 3.82 3.47
C VAL A 65 -1.90 5.15 3.01
N ILE A 66 -2.78 5.10 2.02
CA ILE A 66 -3.45 6.27 1.45
C ILE A 66 -4.80 6.47 2.12
N PHE A 67 -4.98 7.59 2.84
CA PHE A 67 -6.23 8.00 3.47
C PHE A 67 -6.09 9.45 3.97
N PRO A 68 -7.12 10.32 3.89
CA PRO A 68 -8.49 10.09 3.44
C PRO A 68 -8.72 10.40 1.96
N GLN A 69 -7.68 10.69 1.19
CA GLN A 69 -7.80 10.99 -0.24
C GLN A 69 -6.69 10.33 -1.06
N PHE A 70 -7.02 9.95 -2.29
CA PHE A 70 -6.05 9.49 -3.28
C PHE A 70 -5.51 10.68 -4.08
N ASN A 71 -4.18 10.78 -4.21
CA ASN A 71 -3.50 11.86 -4.91
C ASN A 71 -4.01 13.24 -4.43
N VAL A 72 -4.45 14.10 -5.34
CA VAL A 72 -5.06 15.42 -5.08
C VAL A 72 -6.59 15.41 -5.23
N ARG A 73 -7.24 14.23 -5.08
CA ARG A 73 -8.69 14.06 -5.17
C ARG A 73 -9.38 14.41 -3.85
N GLY A 74 -9.11 15.61 -3.33
CA GLY A 74 -9.66 16.14 -2.09
C GLY A 74 -8.89 17.39 -1.66
N PRO A 75 -9.36 18.10 -0.62
CA PRO A 75 -8.79 19.39 -0.21
C PRO A 75 -7.50 19.27 0.62
N GLY A 76 -7.17 18.05 1.08
CA GLY A 76 -6.08 17.83 2.01
C GLY A 76 -4.72 17.55 1.35
N LEU A 77 -3.79 17.05 2.16
CA LEU A 77 -2.46 16.64 1.74
C LEU A 77 -2.53 15.57 0.63
N ARG A 78 -1.70 15.72 -0.40
CA ARG A 78 -1.58 14.71 -1.46
C ARG A 78 -1.40 13.30 -0.87
N HIS A 79 -2.29 12.37 -1.22
CA HIS A 79 -2.41 11.02 -0.68
C HIS A 79 -2.81 10.96 0.81
N GLY A 80 -3.27 12.06 1.39
CA GLY A 80 -3.73 12.14 2.76
C GLY A 80 -2.63 12.05 3.82
N PHE A 81 -3.07 12.00 5.06
CA PHE A 81 -2.20 12.08 6.23
C PHE A 81 -1.80 10.72 6.82
N ALA A 82 -2.50 9.64 6.52
CA ALA A 82 -2.29 8.35 7.19
C ALA A 82 -0.83 7.86 7.09
N ARG A 83 -0.21 8.02 5.92
CA ARG A 83 1.19 7.62 5.65
C ARG A 83 2.25 8.51 6.30
N VAL A 84 1.87 9.65 6.86
CA VAL A 84 2.78 10.60 7.55
C VAL A 84 2.39 10.84 9.01
N SER A 85 1.49 10.03 9.55
CA SER A 85 1.10 10.02 10.97
C SER A 85 1.75 8.85 11.69
N THR A 86 1.98 8.98 12.99
CA THR A 86 2.48 7.87 13.82
C THR A 86 1.30 7.05 14.34
N TRP A 87 1.28 5.77 14.02
CA TRP A 87 0.26 4.81 14.45
C TRP A 87 0.71 4.10 15.72
N ARG A 88 -0.25 3.58 16.45
CA ARG A 88 -0.03 2.79 17.68
C ARG A 88 -0.20 1.30 17.38
N LEU A 89 0.71 0.47 17.89
CA LEU A 89 0.52 -0.99 17.90
C LEU A 89 -0.61 -1.31 18.89
N ALA A 90 -1.70 -1.89 18.39
CA ALA A 90 -2.88 -2.21 19.19
C ALA A 90 -2.91 -3.68 19.59
N ASP A 91 -2.52 -4.58 18.68
CA ASP A 91 -2.55 -6.02 18.91
C ASP A 91 -1.47 -6.73 18.07
N SER A 92 -1.09 -7.90 18.51
CA SER A 92 -0.19 -8.78 17.76
C SER A 92 -0.36 -10.21 18.24
N GLY A 93 -0.20 -11.15 17.33
CA GLY A 93 -0.39 -12.56 17.70
C GLY A 93 -0.22 -13.49 16.52
N GLY A 94 -0.73 -14.70 16.65
CA GLY A 94 -0.76 -15.68 15.59
C GLY A 94 -1.30 -17.00 16.10
N ASP A 95 -1.86 -17.77 15.19
CA ASP A 95 -2.41 -19.09 15.41
C ASP A 95 -2.20 -19.96 14.17
N ASN A 96 -2.29 -21.29 14.31
CA ASN A 96 -2.38 -22.25 13.20
C ASN A 96 -1.50 -21.95 11.97
N GLY A 97 -0.26 -21.49 12.18
CA GLY A 97 0.67 -21.18 11.11
C GLY A 97 0.64 -19.72 10.63
N SER A 98 -0.12 -18.85 11.30
CA SER A 98 -0.15 -17.40 11.00
C SER A 98 0.64 -16.57 12.03
N ALA A 99 0.97 -15.33 11.62
CA ALA A 99 1.42 -14.26 12.51
C ALA A 99 0.82 -12.94 12.03
N PHE A 100 0.45 -12.08 12.98
CA PHE A 100 -0.11 -10.77 12.64
C PHE A 100 0.35 -9.65 13.58
N VAL A 101 0.25 -8.43 13.07
CA VAL A 101 0.29 -7.19 13.83
C VAL A 101 -0.88 -6.30 13.41
N GLU A 102 -1.45 -5.56 14.37
CA GLU A 102 -2.54 -4.63 14.15
C GLU A 102 -2.16 -3.26 14.68
N LEU A 103 -2.27 -2.25 13.82
CA LEU A 103 -1.98 -0.86 14.14
C LEU A 103 -3.25 -0.02 14.03
N VAL A 104 -3.35 1.02 14.86
CA VAL A 104 -4.51 1.91 14.92
C VAL A 104 -4.08 3.37 14.85
N LEU A 105 -4.95 4.19 14.27
CA LEU A 105 -4.83 5.65 14.23
C LEU A 105 -6.23 6.24 14.39
N ASP A 106 -6.37 7.23 15.24
CA ASP A 106 -7.61 7.99 15.36
C ASP A 106 -7.35 9.50 15.29
N GLN A 107 -8.40 10.29 15.35
CA GLN A 107 -8.32 11.74 15.22
C GLN A 107 -7.44 12.38 16.30
N SER A 108 -7.33 11.79 17.50
CA SER A 108 -6.50 12.32 18.59
C SER A 108 -4.98 12.09 18.38
N ASP A 109 -4.61 11.18 17.48
CA ASP A 109 -3.21 10.90 17.13
C ASP A 109 -2.67 11.87 16.04
N LEU A 110 -3.55 12.66 15.40
CA LEU A 110 -3.16 13.54 14.32
C LEU A 110 -2.41 14.79 14.80
N ALA A 111 -1.42 15.21 14.01
CA ALA A 111 -0.87 16.56 14.15
C ALA A 111 -1.96 17.62 13.97
N PRO A 112 -1.90 18.76 14.69
CA PRO A 112 -2.95 19.78 14.68
C PRO A 112 -3.34 20.27 13.30
N GLU A 113 -2.38 20.43 12.38
CA GLU A 113 -2.61 20.84 11.00
C GLU A 113 -3.44 19.82 10.21
N HIS A 114 -3.23 18.52 10.43
CA HIS A 114 -4.00 17.47 9.78
C HIS A 114 -5.42 17.36 10.37
N ALA A 115 -5.54 17.45 11.68
CA ALA A 115 -6.83 17.46 12.37
C ALA A 115 -7.69 18.67 11.96
N GLN A 116 -7.08 19.84 11.75
CA GLN A 116 -7.77 21.03 11.28
C GLN A 116 -8.17 20.95 9.80
N ALA A 117 -7.29 20.40 8.95
CA ALA A 117 -7.56 20.26 7.52
C ALA A 117 -8.65 19.21 7.21
N TRP A 118 -8.83 18.21 8.10
CA TRP A 118 -9.84 17.16 7.95
C TRP A 118 -10.53 16.87 9.30
N PRO A 119 -11.49 17.73 9.73
CA PRO A 119 -12.04 17.76 11.10
C PRO A 119 -13.15 16.72 11.30
N HIS A 120 -12.85 15.45 11.05
CA HIS A 120 -13.78 14.33 11.23
C HIS A 120 -13.32 13.39 12.34
N GLN A 121 -14.26 12.82 13.08
CA GLN A 121 -13.99 11.77 14.05
C GLN A 121 -13.95 10.41 13.35
N PHE A 122 -12.84 9.70 13.47
CA PHE A 122 -12.62 8.42 12.82
C PHE A 122 -11.74 7.49 13.67
N ALA A 123 -11.76 6.22 13.32
CA ALA A 123 -10.78 5.25 13.76
C ALA A 123 -10.34 4.40 12.57
N LEU A 124 -9.03 4.30 12.36
CA LEU A 124 -8.41 3.41 11.39
C LEU A 124 -7.82 2.20 12.09
N THR A 125 -7.96 1.04 11.47
CA THR A 125 -7.27 -0.18 11.88
C THR A 125 -6.61 -0.79 10.65
N LEU A 126 -5.31 -1.08 10.74
CA LEU A 126 -4.56 -1.77 9.71
C LEU A 126 -3.92 -3.02 10.30
N ARG A 127 -4.32 -4.17 9.80
CA ARG A 127 -3.82 -5.48 10.22
C ARG A 127 -3.06 -6.14 9.10
N PHE A 128 -1.81 -6.50 9.36
CA PHE A 128 -1.01 -7.33 8.48
C PHE A 128 -0.96 -8.74 9.04
N THR A 129 -1.29 -9.72 8.20
CA THR A 129 -1.27 -11.14 8.56
C THR A 129 -0.44 -11.91 7.55
N MET A 130 0.54 -12.68 8.03
CA MET A 130 1.28 -13.64 7.22
C MET A 130 0.74 -15.06 7.49
N HIS A 131 0.52 -15.82 6.45
CA HIS A 131 0.11 -17.22 6.51
C HIS A 131 0.67 -17.99 5.32
N GLY A 132 1.60 -18.91 5.55
CA GLY A 132 2.35 -19.57 4.48
C GLY A 132 3.07 -18.52 3.61
N ASN A 133 3.06 -18.75 2.29
CA ASN A 133 3.63 -17.81 1.32
C ASN A 133 2.69 -16.65 0.97
N ALA A 134 1.87 -16.18 1.90
CA ALA A 134 0.95 -15.08 1.67
C ALA A 134 1.02 -14.02 2.76
N LEU A 135 0.82 -12.77 2.34
CA LEU A 135 0.59 -11.61 3.17
C LEU A 135 -0.79 -11.04 2.88
N GLU A 136 -1.57 -10.78 3.92
CA GLU A 136 -2.85 -10.05 3.82
C GLU A 136 -2.75 -8.75 4.60
N ALA A 137 -3.21 -7.65 3.99
CA ALA A 137 -3.44 -6.36 4.62
C ALA A 137 -4.94 -6.09 4.71
N GLY A 138 -5.48 -6.04 5.93
CA GLY A 138 -6.87 -5.68 6.20
C GLY A 138 -6.94 -4.25 6.71
N PHE A 139 -7.57 -3.34 5.96
CA PHE A 139 -7.70 -1.93 6.31
C PHE A 139 -9.15 -1.57 6.60
N THR A 140 -9.41 -1.10 7.81
CA THR A 140 -10.74 -0.70 8.28
C THR A 140 -10.78 0.79 8.55
N VAL A 141 -11.82 1.45 8.04
CA VAL A 141 -12.17 2.85 8.31
C VAL A 141 -13.51 2.87 9.02
N ARG A 142 -13.56 3.41 10.23
CA ARG A 142 -14.78 3.60 11.00
C ARG A 142 -15.06 5.09 11.17
N ASN A 143 -16.28 5.50 10.89
CA ASN A 143 -16.76 6.83 11.25
C ASN A 143 -17.26 6.81 12.70
N THR A 144 -16.51 7.45 13.60
CA THR A 144 -16.86 7.54 15.02
C THR A 144 -17.59 8.85 15.37
N GLY A 145 -17.79 9.73 14.37
CA GLY A 145 -18.50 11.00 14.52
C GLY A 145 -19.99 10.89 14.30
N ALA A 146 -20.66 12.03 14.44
CA ALA A 146 -22.11 12.17 14.30
C ALA A 146 -22.57 12.55 12.88
N ALA A 147 -21.65 12.89 11.98
CA ALA A 147 -21.91 13.28 10.59
C ALA A 147 -21.18 12.37 9.61
N PRO A 148 -21.70 12.16 8.39
CA PRO A 148 -20.96 11.43 7.36
C PRO A 148 -19.73 12.21 6.91
N PHE A 149 -18.69 11.49 6.47
CA PHE A 149 -17.54 12.08 5.81
C PHE A 149 -17.16 11.33 4.53
N PRO A 150 -16.67 12.04 3.48
CA PRO A 150 -16.16 11.41 2.29
C PRO A 150 -14.72 10.94 2.51
N PHE A 151 -14.34 9.80 1.89
CA PHE A 151 -12.96 9.33 1.90
C PHE A 151 -12.60 8.52 0.66
N GLY A 152 -11.32 8.56 0.30
CA GLY A 152 -10.66 7.67 -0.63
C GLY A 152 -9.52 6.94 0.07
N VAL A 153 -9.19 5.74 -0.40
CA VAL A 153 -8.16 4.87 0.19
C VAL A 153 -7.37 4.12 -0.87
N ALA A 154 -6.12 3.78 -0.56
CA ALA A 154 -5.35 2.78 -1.29
C ALA A 154 -4.24 2.18 -0.40
N LEU A 155 -3.76 1.01 -0.79
CA LEU A 155 -2.52 0.43 -0.28
C LEU A 155 -1.50 0.48 -1.43
N HIS A 156 -0.59 1.47 -1.38
CA HIS A 156 0.32 1.82 -2.48
C HIS A 156 1.54 0.89 -2.52
N THR A 157 1.31 -0.39 -2.78
CA THR A 157 2.30 -1.46 -2.65
C THR A 157 3.37 -1.41 -3.74
N TYR A 158 4.63 -1.29 -3.34
CA TYR A 158 5.82 -1.38 -4.19
C TYR A 158 6.36 -2.81 -4.19
N TYR A 159 6.18 -3.55 -5.29
CA TYR A 159 6.73 -4.89 -5.44
C TYR A 159 8.18 -4.81 -5.95
N ASP A 160 9.13 -5.49 -5.28
CA ASP A 160 10.47 -5.69 -5.86
C ASP A 160 10.36 -6.75 -6.96
N VAL A 161 10.59 -6.33 -8.19
CA VAL A 161 10.49 -7.20 -9.37
C VAL A 161 11.87 -7.56 -9.93
N GLY A 162 12.94 -7.01 -9.33
CA GLY A 162 14.31 -7.20 -9.78
C GLY A 162 14.59 -6.53 -11.13
N GLN A 163 13.83 -6.87 -12.16
CA GLN A 163 13.95 -6.33 -13.52
C GLN A 163 12.57 -6.01 -14.11
N LEU A 164 12.28 -4.72 -14.24
CA LEU A 164 10.99 -4.24 -14.73
C LEU A 164 10.69 -4.68 -16.16
N ASN A 165 11.69 -4.70 -17.04
CA ASN A 165 11.54 -5.10 -18.45
C ASN A 165 11.25 -6.61 -18.65
N ALA A 166 11.51 -7.45 -17.63
CA ALA A 166 11.14 -8.86 -17.61
C ALA A 166 9.84 -9.13 -16.85
N THR A 167 9.12 -8.06 -16.49
CA THR A 167 7.92 -8.14 -15.64
C THR A 167 6.65 -7.94 -16.45
N THR A 168 5.61 -8.70 -16.13
CA THR A 168 4.29 -8.58 -16.75
C THR A 168 3.17 -8.66 -15.71
N ILE A 169 2.02 -8.01 -16.01
CA ILE A 169 0.79 -8.15 -15.23
C ILE A 169 -0.29 -8.74 -16.11
N SER A 170 -0.91 -9.83 -15.66
CA SER A 170 -2.09 -10.46 -16.30
C SER A 170 -3.34 -10.28 -15.42
N GLY A 171 -4.53 -10.39 -16.03
CA GLY A 171 -5.82 -10.21 -15.35
C GLY A 171 -6.50 -8.86 -15.63
N LEU A 172 -5.86 -8.00 -16.43
CA LEU A 172 -6.40 -6.67 -16.80
C LEU A 172 -6.91 -6.61 -18.24
N GLN A 173 -6.87 -7.71 -19.00
CA GLN A 173 -7.38 -7.73 -20.38
C GLN A 173 -8.88 -7.38 -20.41
N HIS A 174 -9.26 -6.53 -21.36
CA HIS A 174 -10.62 -5.99 -21.56
C HIS A 174 -11.11 -5.08 -20.42
N GLN A 175 -10.24 -4.75 -19.45
CA GLN A 175 -10.59 -3.78 -18.40
C GLN A 175 -10.40 -2.36 -18.89
N GLN A 176 -11.33 -1.48 -18.51
CA GLN A 176 -11.21 -0.05 -18.75
C GLN A 176 -10.20 0.56 -17.79
N TYR A 177 -9.36 1.46 -18.29
CA TYR A 177 -8.46 2.27 -17.46
C TYR A 177 -8.45 3.74 -17.89
N THR A 178 -8.08 4.60 -16.95
CA THR A 178 -7.73 6.00 -17.19
C THR A 178 -6.21 6.15 -17.01
N ASP A 179 -5.53 6.73 -18.00
CA ASP A 179 -4.08 6.98 -17.96
C ASP A 179 -3.74 8.33 -17.31
N HIS A 180 -2.44 8.64 -17.20
CA HIS A 180 -1.94 9.87 -16.60
C HIS A 180 -2.34 11.15 -17.36
N GLU A 181 -2.72 11.04 -18.63
CA GLU A 181 -3.26 12.12 -19.46
C GLU A 181 -4.78 12.24 -19.35
N LEU A 182 -5.40 11.47 -18.48
CA LEU A 182 -6.84 11.37 -18.25
C LEU A 182 -7.62 10.79 -19.45
N ASN A 183 -6.94 10.08 -20.35
CA ASN A 183 -7.61 9.36 -21.41
C ASN A 183 -8.19 8.05 -20.90
N THR A 184 -9.43 7.75 -21.24
CA THR A 184 -10.05 6.47 -20.95
C THR A 184 -9.84 5.52 -22.12
N ARG A 185 -9.32 4.32 -21.81
CA ARG A 185 -8.97 3.28 -22.79
C ARG A 185 -9.36 1.89 -22.28
N ILE A 186 -9.26 0.90 -23.13
CA ILE A 186 -9.41 -0.52 -22.79
C ILE A 186 -8.06 -1.21 -22.95
N GLN A 187 -7.72 -2.07 -22.02
CA GLN A 187 -6.53 -2.92 -22.10
C GLN A 187 -6.77 -4.06 -23.08
N ASP A 188 -6.25 -3.98 -24.30
CA ASP A 188 -6.48 -4.98 -25.34
C ASP A 188 -5.57 -6.21 -25.21
N TYR A 189 -4.40 -6.05 -24.62
CA TYR A 189 -3.41 -7.12 -24.51
C TYR A 189 -3.64 -7.98 -23.26
N PRO A 190 -3.38 -9.31 -23.34
CA PRO A 190 -3.55 -10.22 -22.20
C PRO A 190 -2.57 -9.96 -21.06
N ALA A 191 -1.40 -9.40 -21.37
CA ALA A 191 -0.39 -9.03 -20.39
C ALA A 191 0.07 -7.58 -20.59
N LEU A 192 0.16 -6.83 -19.50
CA LEU A 192 0.76 -5.51 -19.47
C LEU A 192 2.29 -5.65 -19.36
N HIS A 193 3.03 -4.93 -20.19
CA HIS A 193 4.48 -4.83 -20.20
C HIS A 193 4.93 -3.40 -19.87
N PHE A 194 6.12 -3.26 -19.31
CA PHE A 194 6.67 -1.99 -18.84
C PHE A 194 7.81 -1.51 -19.74
N ASN A 195 7.49 -0.76 -20.79
CA ASN A 195 8.46 -0.16 -21.73
C ASN A 195 8.60 1.35 -21.56
N GLU A 196 7.71 1.95 -20.78
CA GLU A 196 7.60 3.40 -20.56
C GLU A 196 6.97 3.68 -19.19
N LYS A 197 6.80 4.96 -18.83
CA LYS A 197 5.99 5.38 -17.67
C LYS A 197 4.61 4.72 -17.69
N HIS A 198 4.21 4.19 -16.55
CA HIS A 198 2.86 3.69 -16.30
C HIS A 198 2.22 4.46 -15.14
N ASP A 199 1.04 4.98 -15.38
CA ASP A 199 0.17 5.58 -14.36
C ASP A 199 -1.26 5.36 -14.83
N ARG A 200 -1.82 4.22 -14.47
CA ARG A 200 -3.13 3.74 -14.96
C ARG A 200 -4.02 3.33 -13.81
N LEU A 201 -5.22 3.88 -13.80
CA LEU A 201 -6.30 3.51 -12.91
C LEU A 201 -7.27 2.57 -13.64
N TYR A 202 -7.28 1.30 -13.27
CA TYR A 202 -8.17 0.29 -13.83
C TYR A 202 -9.44 0.15 -13.01
N GLN A 203 -10.61 0.26 -13.65
CA GLN A 203 -11.91 0.01 -13.02
C GLN A 203 -12.15 -1.52 -12.97
N SER A 204 -11.44 -2.19 -12.10
CA SER A 204 -11.42 -3.65 -11.99
C SER A 204 -11.15 -4.11 -10.57
N THR A 205 -11.77 -5.22 -10.19
CA THR A 205 -11.51 -5.96 -8.94
C THR A 205 -11.01 -7.38 -9.22
N SER A 206 -10.65 -7.68 -10.47
CA SER A 206 -10.14 -8.98 -10.89
C SER A 206 -8.87 -9.35 -10.14
N THR A 207 -8.65 -10.64 -9.91
CA THR A 207 -7.36 -11.14 -9.43
C THR A 207 -6.30 -10.90 -10.50
N LEU A 208 -5.14 -10.39 -10.07
CA LEU A 208 -4.01 -10.12 -10.96
C LEU A 208 -2.88 -11.13 -10.70
N MET A 209 -2.12 -11.42 -11.73
CA MET A 209 -0.85 -12.13 -11.64
C MET A 209 0.26 -11.18 -12.05
N LEU A 210 1.17 -10.89 -11.12
CA LEU A 210 2.42 -10.19 -11.39
C LEU A 210 3.51 -11.23 -11.59
N ASN A 211 3.96 -11.38 -12.83
CA ASN A 211 5.03 -12.30 -13.17
C ASN A 211 6.34 -11.54 -13.28
N THR A 212 7.35 -11.98 -12.54
CA THR A 212 8.74 -11.46 -12.59
C THR A 212 9.66 -12.55 -13.14
N ALA A 213 10.94 -12.25 -13.30
CA ALA A 213 11.92 -13.23 -13.72
C ALA A 213 12.10 -14.41 -12.73
N SER A 214 11.77 -14.21 -11.44
CA SER A 214 12.03 -15.18 -10.38
C SER A 214 10.78 -15.67 -9.63
N THR A 215 9.66 -14.97 -9.74
CA THR A 215 8.46 -15.22 -8.92
C THR A 215 7.19 -14.79 -9.63
N THR A 216 6.08 -15.44 -9.33
CA THR A 216 4.73 -15.00 -9.67
C THR A 216 3.99 -14.62 -8.40
N PHE A 217 3.49 -13.38 -8.33
CA PHE A 217 2.59 -12.95 -7.26
C PHE A 217 1.13 -13.07 -7.73
N ASN A 218 0.29 -13.64 -6.87
CA ASN A 218 -1.15 -13.68 -7.03
C ASN A 218 -1.77 -12.59 -6.15
N LEU A 219 -2.39 -11.59 -6.78
CA LEU A 219 -2.90 -10.40 -6.11
C LEU A 219 -4.42 -10.40 -6.14
N SER A 220 -5.05 -10.31 -4.99
CA SER A 220 -6.49 -10.18 -4.89
C SER A 220 -6.88 -9.07 -3.93
N GLN A 221 -8.08 -8.54 -4.12
CA GLN A 221 -8.65 -7.49 -3.29
C GLN A 221 -10.12 -7.75 -2.99
N GLN A 222 -10.58 -7.16 -1.89
CA GLN A 222 -11.99 -7.13 -1.50
C GLN A 222 -12.29 -5.77 -0.85
N GLY A 223 -13.43 -5.17 -1.18
CA GLY A 223 -13.85 -3.88 -0.63
C GLY A 223 -13.27 -2.65 -1.34
N PHE A 224 -12.13 -2.77 -2.01
CA PHE A 224 -11.66 -1.77 -2.96
C PHE A 224 -12.40 -1.91 -4.30
N THR A 225 -12.29 -0.92 -5.17
CA THR A 225 -13.05 -0.83 -6.43
C THR A 225 -12.17 -0.75 -7.67
N GLU A 226 -10.88 -0.41 -7.49
CA GLU A 226 -9.95 -0.22 -8.58
C GLU A 226 -8.59 -0.88 -8.28
N TRP A 227 -7.80 -1.03 -9.37
CA TRP A 227 -6.37 -1.24 -9.32
C TRP A 227 -5.65 -0.04 -9.92
N VAL A 228 -4.67 0.51 -9.20
CA VAL A 228 -3.70 1.45 -9.78
C VAL A 228 -2.43 0.68 -10.12
N VAL A 229 -1.94 0.86 -11.35
CA VAL A 229 -0.64 0.35 -11.79
C VAL A 229 0.25 1.54 -12.09
N TRP A 230 1.35 1.66 -11.35
CA TRP A 230 2.25 2.80 -11.46
C TRP A 230 3.73 2.40 -11.50
N ASN A 231 4.45 3.06 -12.40
CA ASN A 231 5.90 3.15 -12.41
C ASN A 231 6.27 4.50 -13.05
N PRO A 232 7.21 5.29 -12.47
CA PRO A 232 7.52 6.62 -12.98
C PRO A 232 8.15 6.62 -14.36
N GLY A 233 8.77 5.50 -14.79
CA GLY A 233 9.65 5.49 -15.94
C GLY A 233 10.92 6.33 -15.70
N GLN A 234 11.79 6.36 -16.67
CA GLN A 234 13.12 6.99 -16.54
C GLN A 234 13.03 8.52 -16.29
N VAL A 235 12.18 9.21 -17.02
CA VAL A 235 12.13 10.68 -16.99
C VAL A 235 11.61 11.19 -15.65
N ASP A 236 10.50 10.64 -15.18
CA ASP A 236 9.91 11.09 -13.91
C ASP A 236 10.72 10.59 -12.70
N ALA A 237 11.38 9.42 -12.81
CA ALA A 237 12.27 8.91 -11.76
C ALA A 237 13.41 9.89 -11.45
N ALA A 238 14.04 10.45 -12.46
CA ALA A 238 15.10 11.44 -12.31
C ALA A 238 14.66 12.75 -11.61
N ALA A 239 13.35 13.03 -11.57
CA ALA A 239 12.78 14.18 -10.86
C ALA A 239 12.41 13.86 -9.40
N LEU A 240 12.45 12.60 -8.97
CA LEU A 240 12.09 12.17 -7.62
C LEU A 240 13.33 12.16 -6.72
N VAL A 241 13.45 13.15 -5.84
CA VAL A 241 14.59 13.29 -4.92
C VAL A 241 14.72 12.16 -3.89
N ASP A 242 13.69 11.34 -3.72
CA ASP A 242 13.60 10.22 -2.80
C ASP A 242 13.69 8.85 -3.51
N LEU A 243 14.16 8.84 -4.77
CA LEU A 243 14.39 7.64 -5.59
C LEU A 243 15.71 7.79 -6.33
N ALA A 244 16.58 6.77 -6.33
CA ALA A 244 17.75 6.79 -7.19
C ALA A 244 17.37 6.61 -8.67
N ASP A 245 18.13 7.22 -9.58
CA ASP A 245 17.77 7.39 -10.99
C ASP A 245 17.46 6.08 -11.74
N ASP A 246 18.06 4.97 -11.33
CA ASP A 246 17.91 3.64 -11.93
C ASP A 246 16.96 2.71 -11.16
N GLU A 247 16.57 3.08 -9.93
CA GLU A 247 15.72 2.23 -9.08
C GLU A 247 14.31 2.01 -9.65
N TYR A 248 13.82 2.89 -10.55
CA TYR A 248 12.54 2.66 -11.22
C TYR A 248 12.50 1.32 -11.99
N GLN A 249 13.66 0.77 -12.37
CA GLN A 249 13.77 -0.50 -13.07
C GLN A 249 13.56 -1.72 -12.15
N ARG A 250 13.46 -1.52 -10.84
CA ARG A 250 13.41 -2.59 -9.85
C ARG A 250 12.02 -2.81 -9.26
N PHE A 251 11.07 -1.93 -9.49
CA PHE A 251 9.75 -2.04 -8.87
C PHE A 251 8.60 -1.76 -9.83
N VAL A 252 7.43 -2.23 -9.43
CA VAL A 252 6.15 -1.75 -9.93
C VAL A 252 5.20 -1.56 -8.74
N CYS A 253 4.37 -0.52 -8.78
CA CYS A 253 3.26 -0.38 -7.85
C CYS A 253 2.01 -1.00 -8.42
N ILE A 254 1.35 -1.85 -7.62
CA ILE A 254 0.02 -2.38 -7.91
C ILE A 254 -0.80 -2.18 -6.64
N GLU A 255 -1.77 -1.28 -6.74
CA GLU A 255 -2.45 -0.72 -5.58
C GLU A 255 -3.94 -1.07 -5.63
N PRO A 256 -4.45 -1.86 -4.68
CA PRO A 256 -5.89 -1.88 -4.47
C PRO A 256 -6.33 -0.51 -3.98
N ALA A 257 -7.33 0.07 -4.64
CA ALA A 257 -7.74 1.45 -4.41
C ALA A 257 -9.25 1.64 -4.44
N ARG A 258 -9.69 2.70 -3.79
CA ARG A 258 -10.99 3.35 -3.93
C ARG A 258 -10.70 4.83 -4.01
N VAL A 259 -10.43 5.29 -5.25
CA VAL A 259 -9.84 6.62 -5.47
C VAL A 259 -10.86 7.74 -5.34
N ASP A 260 -12.09 7.51 -5.76
CA ASP A 260 -13.16 8.50 -5.65
C ASP A 260 -13.75 8.47 -4.25
N GLN A 261 -13.83 9.67 -3.67
CA GLN A 261 -14.37 9.82 -2.33
C GLN A 261 -15.86 9.45 -2.29
N GLN A 262 -16.18 8.52 -1.42
CA GLN A 262 -17.54 8.10 -1.14
C GLN A 262 -17.89 8.38 0.32
N PRO A 263 -19.12 8.81 0.65
CA PRO A 263 -19.48 9.09 2.01
C PRO A 263 -19.53 7.82 2.86
N LEU A 264 -19.01 7.91 4.09
CA LEU A 264 -19.18 6.93 5.15
C LEU A 264 -20.15 7.52 6.19
N ALA A 265 -21.31 6.93 6.36
CA ALA A 265 -22.32 7.41 7.31
C ALA A 265 -21.80 7.39 8.76
N ALA A 266 -22.40 8.21 9.62
CA ALA A 266 -22.11 8.21 11.05
C ALA A 266 -22.25 6.81 11.65
N GLY A 267 -21.28 6.38 12.44
CA GLY A 267 -21.21 5.06 13.06
C GLY A 267 -20.95 3.89 12.12
N ALA A 268 -20.91 4.11 10.81
CA ALA A 268 -20.63 3.07 9.81
C ALA A 268 -19.14 2.73 9.73
N GLN A 269 -18.88 1.56 9.16
CA GLN A 269 -17.53 1.03 8.92
C GLN A 269 -17.40 0.55 7.48
N TRP A 270 -16.22 0.77 6.89
CA TRP A 270 -15.78 0.18 5.64
C TRP A 270 -14.53 -0.67 5.92
N THR A 271 -14.39 -1.77 5.19
CA THR A 271 -13.19 -2.63 5.27
C THR A 271 -12.74 -3.03 3.88
N GLY A 272 -11.45 -2.83 3.60
CA GLY A 272 -10.77 -3.35 2.43
C GLY A 272 -9.75 -4.40 2.82
N ARG A 273 -9.56 -5.43 1.96
CA ARG A 273 -8.53 -6.45 2.12
C ARG A 273 -7.72 -6.58 0.85
N HIS A 274 -6.41 -6.69 1.01
CA HIS A 274 -5.48 -6.99 -0.06
C HIS A 274 -4.67 -8.22 0.31
N ARG A 275 -4.70 -9.24 -0.54
CA ARG A 275 -3.91 -10.46 -0.35
C ARG A 275 -2.88 -10.59 -1.46
N ILE A 276 -1.65 -10.85 -1.04
CA ILE A 276 -0.48 -11.11 -1.89
C ILE A 276 -0.07 -12.56 -1.60
N GLY A 277 -0.14 -13.44 -2.59
CA GLY A 277 0.31 -14.84 -2.51
C GLY A 277 1.46 -15.09 -3.47
N ILE A 278 2.33 -16.05 -3.15
CA ILE A 278 3.45 -16.49 -3.97
C ILE A 278 3.31 -17.99 -4.26
#